data_aeabe1f9ba0ebeeddfe75f56884d3b29
#
_entry.id   aeabe1f9ba0ebeeddfe75f56884d3b29
#
_cell.length_a   1.000
_cell.length_b   1.000
_cell.length_c   1.000
_cell.angle_alpha   90.00
_cell.angle_beta   90.00
_cell.angle_gamma   90.00
#
_symmetry.space_group_name_H-M   'P 1'
#
loop_
_entity.id
_entity.type
_entity.pdbx_description
1 polymer ?
#
loop_
_entity_poly.entity_id
_entity_poly.type
_entity_poly.pdbx_seq_one_letter_code
_entity_poly.pdbx_strand_id
1 'polypeptide(L)'
;MMLGRVEKYLLEKIAAEKSIHITLVDPENITPAQASLVAKNSKNSGTAAIMIGGSTFVSQDHLDAVVKAIKSVVDIPTILFPNNVSGISPHSDAIWFMSLLNSVDPYFLIGAQILGAPLIKKYNIEPISMGYIIVGEGGTAGIIGKAIPIPYNKPE
;
A
#
# COMPACT_ATOMS: atom_id res chain seq x y z
N MET A 1 -2.27 -21.33 -6.46
CA MET A 1 -1.27 -20.27 -6.19
C MET A 1 -0.93 -20.34 -4.71
N MET A 2 0.34 -20.38 -4.33
CA MET A 2 0.71 -20.38 -2.91
C MET A 2 0.65 -18.94 -2.40
N LEU A 3 -0.02 -18.72 -1.25
CA LEU A 3 -0.05 -17.44 -0.57
C LEU A 3 1.36 -17.07 -0.10
N GLY A 4 1.72 -15.81 -0.20
CA GLY A 4 2.95 -15.28 0.36
C GLY A 4 2.91 -15.22 1.90
N ARG A 5 4.04 -14.88 2.49
CA ARG A 5 4.20 -14.83 3.96
C ARG A 5 3.35 -13.74 4.60
N VAL A 6 3.31 -12.55 3.98
CA VAL A 6 2.57 -11.39 4.51
C VAL A 6 1.07 -11.59 4.31
N GLU A 7 0.65 -12.02 3.12
CA GLU A 7 -0.76 -12.31 2.85
C GLU A 7 -1.32 -13.38 3.79
N LYS A 8 -0.57 -14.48 3.99
CA LYS A 8 -0.94 -15.53 4.94
C LYS A 8 -1.08 -14.98 6.37
N TYR A 9 -0.11 -14.18 6.82
CA TYR A 9 -0.17 -13.54 8.14
C TYR A 9 -1.42 -12.68 8.32
N LEU A 10 -1.77 -11.84 7.32
CA LEU A 10 -2.97 -11.00 7.38
C LEU A 10 -4.25 -11.82 7.46
N LEU A 11 -4.35 -12.89 6.65
CA LEU A 11 -5.51 -13.78 6.64
C LEU A 11 -5.66 -14.55 7.95
N GLU A 12 -4.56 -15.04 8.54
CA GLU A 12 -4.57 -15.70 9.84
C GLU A 12 -5.04 -14.74 10.95
N LYS A 13 -4.59 -13.48 10.93
CA LYS A 13 -5.06 -12.46 11.86
C LYS A 13 -6.55 -12.15 11.69
N ILE A 14 -7.03 -12.00 10.45
CA ILE A 14 -8.46 -11.80 10.18
C ILE A 14 -9.29 -12.97 10.68
N ALA A 15 -8.82 -14.20 10.48
CA ALA A 15 -9.52 -15.39 10.98
C ALA A 15 -9.61 -15.44 12.51
N ALA A 16 -8.56 -14.99 13.20
CA ALA A 16 -8.50 -14.98 14.68
C ALA A 16 -9.27 -13.79 15.29
N GLU A 17 -9.17 -12.61 14.71
CA GLU A 17 -9.63 -11.34 15.30
C GLU A 17 -10.91 -10.80 14.62
N LYS A 18 -11.41 -11.46 13.55
CA LYS A 18 -12.53 -11.08 12.67
C LYS A 18 -12.26 -9.85 11.82
N SER A 19 -11.51 -8.89 12.31
CA SER A 19 -11.08 -7.68 11.59
C SER A 19 -9.68 -7.27 12.05
N ILE A 20 -8.94 -6.59 11.17
CA ILE A 20 -7.62 -6.05 11.47
C ILE A 20 -7.59 -4.56 11.12
N HIS A 21 -6.73 -3.83 11.83
CA HIS A 21 -6.38 -2.45 11.48
C HIS A 21 -5.02 -2.41 10.78
N ILE A 22 -4.91 -1.61 9.73
CA ILE A 22 -3.66 -1.31 9.02
C ILE A 22 -3.47 0.21 9.04
N THR A 23 -2.33 0.67 9.56
CA THR A 23 -2.01 2.11 9.61
C THR A 23 -1.38 2.55 8.29
N LEU A 24 -1.95 3.57 7.64
CA LEU A 24 -1.34 4.23 6.49
C LEU A 24 -0.38 5.33 6.93
N VAL A 25 0.81 5.31 6.37
CA VAL A 25 1.82 6.37 6.49
C VAL A 25 2.08 6.93 5.10
N ASP A 26 1.84 8.23 4.94
CA ASP A 26 2.14 8.95 3.70
C ASP A 26 3.56 9.53 3.78
N PRO A 27 4.52 9.02 2.97
CA PRO A 27 5.92 9.47 3.04
C PRO A 27 6.12 10.92 2.61
N GLU A 28 5.20 11.53 1.85
CA GLU A 28 5.30 12.96 1.48
C GLU A 28 5.19 13.88 2.69
N ASN A 29 4.37 13.48 3.66
CA ASN A 29 3.97 14.34 4.78
C ASN A 29 4.70 13.99 6.08
N ILE A 30 5.76 13.16 6.03
CA ILE A 30 6.40 12.67 7.24
C ILE A 30 7.92 12.53 7.08
N THR A 31 8.66 12.87 8.12
CA THR A 31 10.09 12.56 8.20
C THR A 31 10.31 11.09 8.63
N PRO A 32 11.48 10.48 8.34
CA PRO A 32 11.78 9.12 8.82
C PRO A 32 11.67 8.95 10.33
N ALA A 33 12.08 9.96 11.12
CA ALA A 33 11.97 9.92 12.57
C ALA A 33 10.51 9.93 13.05
N GLN A 34 9.65 10.76 12.44
CA GLN A 34 8.22 10.78 12.74
C GLN A 34 7.54 9.48 12.31
N ALA A 35 7.92 8.91 11.15
CA ALA A 35 7.40 7.63 10.69
C ALA A 35 7.71 6.47 11.66
N SER A 36 8.93 6.43 12.22
CA SER A 36 9.28 5.49 13.28
C SER A 36 8.39 5.63 14.50
N LEU A 37 8.13 6.85 14.95
CA LEU A 37 7.28 7.11 16.12
C LEU A 37 5.83 6.67 15.87
N VAL A 38 5.28 7.04 14.70
CA VAL A 38 3.94 6.61 14.28
C VAL A 38 3.85 5.09 14.22
N ALA A 39 4.80 4.42 13.58
CA ALA A 39 4.82 2.97 13.45
C ALA A 39 4.86 2.27 14.82
N LYS A 40 5.73 2.74 15.74
CA LYS A 40 5.83 2.21 17.10
C LYS A 40 4.52 2.37 17.88
N ASN A 41 3.91 3.56 17.83
CA ASN A 41 2.64 3.82 18.50
C ASN A 41 1.50 2.97 17.91
N SER A 42 1.43 2.88 16.58
CA SER A 42 0.42 2.07 15.89
C SER A 42 0.54 0.58 16.25
N LYS A 43 1.77 0.04 16.27
CA LYS A 43 2.01 -1.34 16.72
C LYS A 43 1.53 -1.56 18.14
N ASN A 44 1.88 -0.65 19.07
CA ASN A 44 1.45 -0.73 20.47
C ASN A 44 -0.07 -0.64 20.64
N SER A 45 -0.76 -0.02 19.67
CA SER A 45 -2.22 0.08 19.63
C SER A 45 -2.90 -1.07 18.86
N GLY A 46 -2.15 -2.11 18.46
CA GLY A 46 -2.70 -3.33 17.85
C GLY A 46 -2.84 -3.30 16.33
N THR A 47 -2.18 -2.37 15.62
CA THR A 47 -2.18 -2.42 14.15
C THR A 47 -1.49 -3.69 13.65
N ALA A 48 -2.05 -4.32 12.62
CA ALA A 48 -1.52 -5.58 12.07
C ALA A 48 -0.38 -5.36 11.08
N ALA A 49 -0.36 -4.23 10.37
CA ALA A 49 0.67 -3.89 9.40
C ALA A 49 0.78 -2.37 9.23
N ILE A 50 1.90 -1.90 8.72
CA ILE A 50 2.07 -0.51 8.29
C ILE A 50 1.99 -0.46 6.77
N MET A 51 1.02 0.27 6.25
CA MET A 51 0.87 0.56 4.83
C MET A 51 1.58 1.87 4.50
N ILE A 52 2.42 1.89 3.46
CA ILE A 52 3.25 3.04 3.09
C ILE A 52 2.90 3.47 1.68
N GLY A 53 2.38 4.66 1.53
CA GLY A 53 1.99 5.20 0.23
C GLY A 53 1.21 6.50 0.35
N GLY A 54 1.03 7.14 -0.77
CA GLY A 54 0.29 8.39 -0.92
C GLY A 54 -0.08 8.61 -2.38
N SER A 55 -0.84 9.68 -2.63
CA SER A 55 -1.30 10.01 -3.99
C SER A 55 -0.29 10.80 -4.81
N THR A 56 0.78 11.28 -4.19
CA THR A 56 1.77 12.19 -4.78
C THR A 56 3.15 11.57 -4.87
N PHE A 57 4.04 12.23 -5.58
CA PHE A 57 5.40 11.73 -5.81
C PHE A 57 6.32 12.05 -4.63
N VAL A 58 7.12 11.06 -4.27
CA VAL A 58 8.21 11.17 -3.30
C VAL A 58 9.50 10.65 -3.94
N SER A 59 10.65 11.24 -3.60
CA SER A 59 11.92 10.71 -4.08
C SER A 59 12.16 9.29 -3.54
N GLN A 60 12.83 8.44 -4.34
CA GLN A 60 13.16 7.07 -3.95
C GLN A 60 13.95 7.03 -2.64
N ASP A 61 14.94 7.91 -2.49
CA ASP A 61 15.79 7.96 -1.29
C ASP A 61 14.98 8.27 -0.03
N HIS A 62 14.01 9.18 -0.12
CA HIS A 62 13.15 9.51 1.00
C HIS A 62 12.19 8.36 1.33
N LEU A 63 11.57 7.74 0.33
CA LEU A 63 10.73 6.56 0.53
C LEU A 63 11.52 5.44 1.23
N ASP A 64 12.71 5.14 0.73
CA ASP A 64 13.58 4.11 1.31
C ASP A 64 13.99 4.43 2.75
N ALA A 65 14.28 5.71 3.04
CA ALA A 65 14.59 6.15 4.40
C ALA A 65 13.39 5.98 5.35
N VAL A 66 12.18 6.33 4.91
CA VAL A 66 10.94 6.13 5.69
C VAL A 66 10.69 4.64 5.94
N VAL A 67 10.78 3.79 4.91
CA VAL A 67 10.57 2.34 5.05
C VAL A 67 11.58 1.74 6.03
N LYS A 68 12.87 2.06 5.90
CA LYS A 68 13.93 1.59 6.80
C LYS A 68 13.69 2.04 8.24
N ALA A 69 13.31 3.30 8.43
CA ALA A 69 13.04 3.86 9.74
C ALA A 69 11.86 3.14 10.43
N ILE A 70 10.79 2.85 9.72
CA ILE A 70 9.65 2.08 10.22
C ILE A 70 10.13 0.67 10.62
N LYS A 71 10.81 -0.03 9.72
CA LYS A 71 11.26 -1.42 9.95
C LYS A 71 12.28 -1.56 11.08
N SER A 72 12.99 -0.49 11.43
CA SER A 72 13.94 -0.53 12.54
C SER A 72 13.27 -0.59 13.92
N VAL A 73 11.97 -0.27 14.01
CA VAL A 73 11.25 -0.13 15.30
C VAL A 73 10.05 -1.06 15.45
N VAL A 74 9.62 -1.73 14.38
CA VAL A 74 8.49 -2.68 14.41
C VAL A 74 8.85 -3.97 13.69
N ASP A 75 8.24 -5.08 14.12
CA ASP A 75 8.37 -6.42 13.53
C ASP A 75 7.13 -6.85 12.72
N ILE A 76 6.10 -5.98 12.67
CA ILE A 76 4.91 -6.20 11.83
C ILE A 76 5.22 -5.84 10.36
N PRO A 77 4.51 -6.45 9.39
CA PRO A 77 4.78 -6.22 7.98
C PRO A 77 4.65 -4.77 7.54
N THR A 78 5.53 -4.36 6.62
CA THR A 78 5.40 -3.12 5.85
C THR A 78 4.90 -3.45 4.45
N ILE A 79 3.84 -2.79 4.00
CA ILE A 79 3.18 -3.04 2.72
C ILE A 79 3.13 -1.74 1.92
N LEU A 80 3.71 -1.74 0.73
CA LEU A 80 3.63 -0.57 -0.15
C LEU A 80 2.22 -0.41 -0.73
N PHE A 81 1.77 0.83 -0.79
CA PHE A 81 0.55 1.26 -1.45
C PHE A 81 0.86 2.40 -2.43
N PRO A 82 1.57 2.09 -3.54
CA PRO A 82 2.13 3.11 -4.42
C PRO A 82 1.06 3.72 -5.34
N ASN A 83 1.21 5.00 -5.65
CA ASN A 83 0.42 5.66 -6.70
C ASN A 83 0.89 5.29 -8.12
N ASN A 84 2.16 4.91 -8.27
CA ASN A 84 2.78 4.52 -9.53
C ASN A 84 4.04 3.67 -9.29
N VAL A 85 4.73 3.29 -10.37
CA VAL A 85 5.92 2.43 -10.32
C VAL A 85 7.14 3.04 -9.62
N SER A 86 7.19 4.36 -9.41
CA SER A 86 8.27 5.00 -8.66
C SER A 86 8.14 4.82 -7.14
N GLY A 87 6.97 4.38 -6.66
CA GLY A 87 6.71 4.10 -5.23
C GLY A 87 7.11 2.68 -4.80
N ILE A 88 8.09 2.05 -5.43
CA ILE A 88 8.52 0.67 -5.12
C ILE A 88 9.86 0.71 -4.37
N SER A 89 9.82 0.48 -3.05
CA SER A 89 11.03 0.39 -2.21
C SER A 89 11.47 -1.07 -2.03
N PRO A 90 12.77 -1.40 -2.25
CA PRO A 90 13.31 -2.75 -2.05
C PRO A 90 13.33 -3.19 -0.58
N HIS A 91 13.05 -2.28 0.34
CA HIS A 91 13.12 -2.56 1.77
C HIS A 91 11.79 -2.99 2.39
N SER A 92 10.69 -2.98 1.62
CA SER A 92 9.36 -3.39 2.09
C SER A 92 9.18 -4.90 2.07
N ASP A 93 8.26 -5.40 2.89
CA ASP A 93 7.94 -6.83 2.94
C ASP A 93 7.00 -7.24 1.81
N ALA A 94 6.01 -6.39 1.51
CA ALA A 94 5.02 -6.66 0.48
C ALA A 94 4.59 -5.38 -0.25
N ILE A 95 3.81 -5.55 -1.30
CA ILE A 95 3.19 -4.48 -2.07
C ILE A 95 1.77 -4.89 -2.46
N TRP A 96 0.81 -3.98 -2.32
CA TRP A 96 -0.48 -4.15 -2.96
C TRP A 96 -0.32 -4.10 -4.48
N PHE A 97 -0.37 -5.27 -5.10
CA PHE A 97 -0.28 -5.42 -6.55
C PHE A 97 -1.68 -5.25 -7.14
N MET A 98 -2.09 -3.98 -7.27
CA MET A 98 -3.49 -3.58 -7.35
C MET A 98 -3.94 -3.15 -8.73
N SER A 99 -5.23 -3.40 -9.03
CA SER A 99 -5.98 -2.82 -10.14
C SER A 99 -7.06 -1.88 -9.62
N LEU A 100 -7.13 -0.66 -10.12
CA LEU A 100 -8.25 0.25 -9.88
C LEU A 100 -9.38 -0.08 -10.86
N LEU A 101 -10.36 -0.86 -10.41
CA LEU A 101 -11.35 -1.50 -11.27
C LEU A 101 -12.32 -0.53 -11.94
N ASN A 102 -12.53 0.66 -11.38
CA ASN A 102 -13.36 1.71 -11.97
C ASN A 102 -12.54 2.85 -12.61
N SER A 103 -11.26 2.63 -12.94
CA SER A 103 -10.49 3.59 -13.72
C SER A 103 -10.85 3.52 -15.21
N VAL A 104 -10.87 4.67 -15.89
CA VAL A 104 -10.94 4.76 -17.35
C VAL A 104 -9.57 4.73 -18.01
N ASP A 105 -8.49 4.73 -17.23
CA ASP A 105 -7.13 4.68 -17.75
C ASP A 105 -6.55 3.27 -17.60
N PRO A 106 -6.19 2.61 -18.73
CA PRO A 106 -5.57 1.28 -18.72
C PRO A 106 -4.30 1.18 -17.87
N TYR A 107 -3.62 2.32 -17.64
CA TYR A 107 -2.44 2.35 -16.76
C TYR A 107 -2.78 1.87 -15.34
N PHE A 108 -3.91 2.31 -14.77
CA PHE A 108 -4.32 1.93 -13.41
C PHE A 108 -5.04 0.58 -13.36
N LEU A 109 -5.48 0.06 -14.51
CA LEU A 109 -6.06 -1.27 -14.60
C LEU A 109 -5.00 -2.37 -14.66
N ILE A 110 -3.97 -2.20 -15.53
CA ILE A 110 -2.94 -3.21 -15.75
C ILE A 110 -1.56 -2.64 -16.09
N GLY A 111 -1.46 -1.41 -16.61
CA GLY A 111 -0.20 -0.83 -17.09
C GLY A 111 0.86 -0.70 -15.99
N ALA A 112 0.46 -0.23 -14.80
CA ALA A 112 1.36 -0.11 -13.65
C ALA A 112 1.90 -1.48 -13.21
N GLN A 113 1.07 -2.53 -13.23
CA GLN A 113 1.49 -3.89 -12.89
C GLN A 113 2.51 -4.44 -13.89
N ILE A 114 2.29 -4.23 -15.19
CA ILE A 114 3.23 -4.66 -16.23
C ILE A 114 4.60 -3.99 -16.03
N LEU A 115 4.61 -2.69 -15.74
CA LEU A 115 5.84 -1.93 -15.53
C LEU A 115 6.52 -2.25 -14.19
N GLY A 116 5.73 -2.47 -13.13
CA GLY A 116 6.24 -2.73 -11.78
C GLY A 116 6.73 -4.17 -11.56
N ALA A 117 6.15 -5.15 -12.23
CA ALA A 117 6.43 -6.57 -12.01
C ALA A 117 7.93 -6.94 -12.09
N PRO A 118 8.74 -6.44 -13.06
CA PRO A 118 10.17 -6.74 -13.10
C PRO A 118 10.93 -6.24 -11.86
N LEU A 119 10.58 -5.05 -11.33
CA LEU A 119 11.21 -4.47 -10.15
C LEU A 119 10.80 -5.23 -8.89
N ILE A 120 9.52 -5.55 -8.74
CA ILE A 120 8.99 -6.33 -7.61
C ILE A 120 9.69 -7.69 -7.54
N LYS A 121 9.83 -8.37 -8.69
CA LYS A 121 10.57 -9.63 -8.78
C LYS A 121 12.05 -9.46 -8.43
N LYS A 122 12.72 -8.42 -8.97
CA LYS A 122 14.13 -8.12 -8.71
C LYS A 122 14.40 -7.85 -7.23
N TYR A 123 13.51 -7.15 -6.56
CA TYR A 123 13.63 -6.78 -5.15
C TYR A 123 13.10 -7.86 -4.19
N ASN A 124 12.53 -8.94 -4.72
CA ASN A 124 11.93 -10.02 -3.95
C ASN A 124 10.86 -9.53 -2.96
N ILE A 125 10.07 -8.53 -3.37
CA ILE A 125 8.93 -8.03 -2.61
C ILE A 125 7.73 -8.94 -2.86
N GLU A 126 6.99 -9.29 -1.82
CA GLU A 126 5.78 -10.11 -1.95
C GLU A 126 4.64 -9.32 -2.62
N PRO A 127 4.17 -9.71 -3.83
CA PRO A 127 3.00 -9.09 -4.44
C PRO A 127 1.72 -9.68 -3.84
N ILE A 128 0.87 -8.83 -3.27
CA ILE A 128 -0.48 -9.21 -2.81
C ILE A 128 -1.48 -8.68 -3.83
N SER A 129 -2.14 -9.57 -4.56
CA SER A 129 -3.08 -9.19 -5.61
C SER A 129 -4.34 -8.55 -5.02
N MET A 130 -4.70 -7.36 -5.50
CA MET A 130 -5.84 -6.61 -5.00
C MET A 130 -6.58 -5.87 -6.12
N GLY A 131 -7.88 -6.09 -6.22
CA GLY A 131 -8.78 -5.18 -6.94
C GLY A 131 -9.35 -4.16 -5.95
N TYR A 132 -9.41 -2.88 -6.32
CA TYR A 132 -10.06 -1.87 -5.51
C TYR A 132 -10.92 -0.93 -6.35
N ILE A 133 -11.86 -0.29 -5.69
CA ILE A 133 -12.85 0.61 -6.29
C ILE A 133 -12.89 1.88 -5.47
N ILE A 134 -12.89 3.03 -6.13
CA ILE A 134 -13.08 4.33 -5.49
C ILE A 134 -14.57 4.68 -5.56
N VAL A 135 -15.19 4.86 -4.39
CA VAL A 135 -16.57 5.27 -4.24
C VAL A 135 -16.64 6.76 -3.94
N GLY A 136 -17.62 7.46 -4.50
CA GLY A 136 -17.71 8.92 -4.46
C GLY A 136 -16.64 9.56 -5.35
N GLU A 137 -16.24 10.78 -5.02
CA GLU A 137 -15.28 11.56 -5.81
C GLU A 137 -13.82 11.06 -5.60
N GLY A 138 -13.55 10.39 -4.47
CA GLY A 138 -12.25 9.77 -4.16
C GLY A 138 -11.09 10.75 -3.94
N GLY A 139 -11.36 12.06 -3.86
CA GLY A 139 -10.33 13.07 -3.65
C GLY A 139 -9.19 12.99 -4.68
N THR A 140 -7.96 13.22 -4.23
CA THR A 140 -6.75 13.18 -5.08
C THR A 140 -6.54 11.81 -5.75
N ALA A 141 -6.84 10.72 -5.04
CA ALA A 141 -6.71 9.36 -5.58
C ALA A 141 -7.71 9.11 -6.73
N GLY A 142 -8.93 9.62 -6.62
CA GLY A 142 -9.94 9.54 -7.69
C GLY A 142 -9.54 10.33 -8.94
N ILE A 143 -8.99 11.51 -8.74
CA ILE A 143 -8.55 12.39 -9.84
C ILE A 143 -7.34 11.76 -10.56
N ILE A 144 -6.30 11.40 -9.84
CA ILE A 144 -5.07 10.81 -10.39
C ILE A 144 -5.38 9.46 -11.04
N GLY A 145 -6.15 8.61 -10.36
CA GLY A 145 -6.55 7.29 -10.83
C GLY A 145 -7.55 7.32 -11.97
N LYS A 146 -8.09 8.50 -12.33
CA LYS A 146 -9.14 8.67 -13.35
C LYS A 146 -10.32 7.72 -13.10
N ALA A 147 -10.72 7.61 -11.83
CA ALA A 147 -11.83 6.76 -11.43
C ALA A 147 -13.18 7.33 -11.90
N ILE A 148 -14.06 6.49 -12.42
CA ILE A 148 -15.44 6.87 -12.65
C ILE A 148 -16.12 6.98 -11.27
N PRO A 149 -16.65 8.15 -10.87
CA PRO A 149 -17.32 8.29 -9.59
C PRO A 149 -18.51 7.34 -9.45
N ILE A 150 -18.53 6.57 -8.38
CA ILE A 150 -19.66 5.72 -8.01
C ILE A 150 -20.46 6.46 -6.94
N PRO A 151 -21.71 6.87 -7.20
CA PRO A 151 -22.50 7.56 -6.20
C PRO A 151 -22.75 6.69 -4.97
N TYR A 152 -22.69 7.29 -3.77
CA TYR A 152 -22.90 6.56 -2.50
C TYR A 152 -24.26 5.88 -2.38
N ASN A 153 -25.25 6.39 -3.09
CA ASN A 153 -26.62 5.86 -3.10
C ASN A 153 -26.92 4.93 -4.28
N LYS A 154 -25.91 4.56 -5.07
CA LYS A 154 -26.03 3.63 -6.22
C LYS A 154 -24.84 2.68 -6.23
N PRO A 155 -24.77 1.74 -5.29
CA PRO A 155 -23.63 0.83 -5.17
C PRO A 155 -23.62 -0.29 -6.22
N GLU A 156 -24.74 -0.54 -6.91
CA GLU A 156 -24.87 -1.50 -8.02
C GLU A 156 -24.20 -0.97 -9.30
#